data_93a059c6725ce18d2841528f2a9806e2
#
_entry.id   93a059c6725ce18d2841528f2a9806e2
#
_cell.length_a   1.000
_cell.length_b   1.000
_cell.length_c   1.000
_cell.angle_alpha   90.00
_cell.angle_beta   90.00
_cell.angle_gamma   90.00
#
_symmetry.space_group_name_H-M   'P 1'
#
loop_
_entity.id
_entity.type
_entity.pdbx_description
1 polymer ?
#
loop_
_entity_poly.entity_id
_entity_poly.type
_entity_poly.pdbx_seq_one_letter_code
_entity_poly.pdbx_strand_id
1 'polypeptide(L)'
;MQYMEIAGRTWRLRFTARSLIRMQQLTDAPFASLFKGDPRGACLLLYGALCDQRPSLTLRQAEALFAAAQDQLPRLYDKLALAFDESGFSREGVTARQLTHLMDAAARAGYRHSHRLADLTYAEIARELESHLRLCPSAAPQRMTDEQMRTTLESFARRFDHAQS
;
A
#
# COMPACT_ATOMS: atom_id res chain seq x y z
N MET A 1 -7.71 -9.56 7.08
CA MET A 1 -7.71 -8.24 7.80
C MET A 1 -7.18 -8.47 9.20
N GLN A 2 -6.14 -7.76 9.61
CA GLN A 2 -5.43 -8.00 10.87
C GLN A 2 -5.81 -6.95 11.93
N TYR A 3 -5.88 -7.41 13.19
CA TYR A 3 -6.12 -6.56 14.36
C TYR A 3 -5.11 -6.86 15.44
N MET A 4 -4.74 -5.84 16.21
CA MET A 4 -3.84 -5.96 17.35
C MET A 4 -4.25 -5.02 18.47
N GLU A 5 -4.14 -5.49 19.71
CA GLU A 5 -4.33 -4.65 20.87
C GLU A 5 -2.98 -4.04 21.29
N ILE A 6 -2.93 -2.71 21.34
CA ILE A 6 -1.75 -1.95 21.77
C ILE A 6 -2.23 -0.86 22.73
N ALA A 7 -1.62 -0.78 23.91
CA ALA A 7 -1.97 0.20 24.95
C ALA A 7 -3.47 0.19 25.31
N GLY A 8 -4.07 -1.00 25.45
CA GLY A 8 -5.48 -1.18 25.83
C GLY A 8 -6.49 -0.80 24.72
N ARG A 9 -6.03 -0.56 23.51
CA ARG A 9 -6.89 -0.25 22.36
C ARG A 9 -6.67 -1.23 21.22
N THR A 10 -7.75 -1.69 20.60
CA THR A 10 -7.69 -2.52 19.39
C THR A 10 -7.46 -1.65 18.15
N TRP A 11 -6.41 -1.96 17.41
CA TRP A 11 -6.02 -1.30 16.18
C TRP A 11 -6.21 -2.24 15.00
N ARG A 12 -6.77 -1.71 13.91
CA ARG A 12 -6.79 -2.38 12.62
C ARG A 12 -5.49 -2.10 11.88
N LEU A 13 -4.82 -3.16 11.45
CA LEU A 13 -3.60 -3.07 10.66
C LEU A 13 -3.95 -3.24 9.18
N ARG A 14 -3.72 -2.19 8.39
CA ARG A 14 -4.03 -2.20 6.96
C ARG A 14 -3.07 -1.29 6.21
N PHE A 15 -2.55 -1.78 5.09
CA PHE A 15 -1.72 -0.97 4.20
C PHE A 15 -2.52 -0.53 2.98
N THR A 16 -2.50 0.76 2.71
CA THR A 16 -3.11 1.41 1.55
C THR A 16 -2.05 2.08 0.70
N ALA A 17 -2.36 2.48 -0.53
CA ALA A 17 -1.43 3.22 -1.36
C ALA A 17 -0.94 4.51 -0.67
N ARG A 18 -1.83 5.22 0.02
CA ARG A 18 -1.49 6.41 0.82
C ARG A 18 -0.49 6.10 1.93
N SER A 19 -0.67 4.98 2.65
CA SER A 19 0.24 4.61 3.72
C SER A 19 1.63 4.27 3.20
N LEU A 20 1.73 3.60 2.05
CA LEU A 20 3.01 3.29 1.42
C LEU A 20 3.73 4.56 0.95
N ILE A 21 2.99 5.48 0.31
CA ILE A 21 3.56 6.78 -0.12
C ILE A 21 4.11 7.54 1.08
N ARG A 22 3.37 7.60 2.19
CA ARG A 22 3.81 8.26 3.43
C ARG A 22 5.04 7.60 4.05
N MET A 23 5.09 6.26 4.07
CA MET A 23 6.26 5.55 4.57
C MET A 23 7.50 5.86 3.74
N GLN A 24 7.40 5.90 2.41
CA GLN A 24 8.53 6.23 1.53
C GLN A 24 9.00 7.68 1.64
N GLN A 25 8.15 8.60 2.07
CA GLN A 25 8.58 9.97 2.40
C GLN A 25 9.46 10.04 3.67
N LEU A 26 9.42 9.00 4.51
CA LEU A 26 10.17 8.91 5.76
C LEU A 26 11.44 8.05 5.66
N THR A 27 11.58 7.28 4.59
CA THR A 27 12.72 6.40 4.37
C THR A 27 12.94 6.12 2.89
N ASP A 28 14.19 6.14 2.44
CA ASP A 28 14.58 5.70 1.09
C ASP A 28 14.80 4.17 1.03
N ALA A 29 14.61 3.47 2.15
CA ALA A 29 14.82 2.04 2.23
C ALA A 29 13.74 1.27 1.45
N PRO A 30 14.09 0.22 0.71
CA PRO A 30 13.13 -0.68 0.08
C PRO A 30 12.21 -1.32 1.13
N PHE A 31 10.92 -1.50 0.84
CA PHE A 31 9.98 -2.12 1.79
C PHE A 31 10.44 -3.48 2.30
N ALA A 32 11.06 -4.31 1.44
CA ALA A 32 11.62 -5.59 1.85
C ALA A 32 12.61 -5.48 3.03
N SER A 33 13.36 -4.38 3.12
CA SER A 33 14.31 -4.17 4.21
C SER A 33 13.64 -3.91 5.56
N LEU A 34 12.42 -3.34 5.56
CA LEU A 34 11.67 -3.03 6.78
C LEU A 34 11.20 -4.30 7.51
N PHE A 35 11.10 -5.43 6.80
CA PHE A 35 10.71 -6.73 7.36
C PHE A 35 11.88 -7.56 7.91
N LYS A 36 13.10 -7.03 7.92
CA LYS A 36 14.29 -7.74 8.42
C LYS A 36 14.41 -7.79 9.95
N GLY A 37 13.41 -7.37 10.69
CA GLY A 37 13.39 -7.41 12.16
C GLY A 37 14.08 -6.22 12.82
N ASP A 38 14.46 -5.19 12.07
CA ASP A 38 14.96 -3.94 12.63
C ASP A 38 13.82 -3.17 13.34
N PRO A 39 14.01 -2.72 14.60
CA PRO A 39 13.01 -1.98 15.36
C PRO A 39 12.51 -0.72 14.63
N ARG A 40 13.39 0.00 13.93
CA ARG A 40 13.03 1.19 13.15
C ARG A 40 12.13 0.82 11.98
N GLY A 41 12.45 -0.26 11.27
CA GLY A 41 11.63 -0.78 10.18
C GLY A 41 10.25 -1.19 10.67
N ALA A 42 10.18 -1.92 11.79
CA ALA A 42 8.91 -2.32 12.39
C ALA A 42 8.06 -1.13 12.85
N CYS A 43 8.68 -0.09 13.41
CA CYS A 43 7.99 1.14 13.78
C CYS A 43 7.41 1.85 12.54
N LEU A 44 8.14 1.92 11.43
CA LEU A 44 7.65 2.46 10.16
C LEU A 44 6.51 1.63 9.59
N LEU A 45 6.60 0.29 9.65
CA LEU A 45 5.51 -0.60 9.24
C LEU A 45 4.27 -0.39 10.11
N LEU A 46 4.42 -0.26 11.43
CA LEU A 46 3.30 0.06 12.32
C LEU A 46 2.68 1.41 11.97
N TYR A 47 3.51 2.44 11.77
CA TYR A 47 3.04 3.75 11.30
C TYR A 47 2.20 3.63 10.02
N GLY A 48 2.71 2.95 8.99
CA GLY A 48 2.01 2.74 7.74
C GLY A 48 0.69 1.98 7.92
N ALA A 49 0.70 0.90 8.71
CA ALA A 49 -0.49 0.09 8.95
C ALA A 49 -1.61 0.83 9.70
N LEU A 50 -1.28 1.84 10.50
CA LEU A 50 -2.23 2.62 11.30
C LEU A 50 -2.72 3.89 10.59
N CYS A 51 -2.04 4.36 9.54
CA CYS A 51 -2.39 5.58 8.81
C CYS A 51 -3.80 5.56 8.22
N ASP A 52 -4.32 4.39 7.84
CA ASP A 52 -5.68 4.24 7.32
C ASP A 52 -6.73 4.56 8.40
N GLN A 53 -6.53 4.04 9.60
CA GLN A 53 -7.45 4.24 10.72
C GLN A 53 -7.29 5.62 11.37
N ARG A 54 -6.08 6.18 11.33
CA ARG A 54 -5.75 7.48 11.91
C ARG A 54 -4.88 8.31 10.97
N PRO A 55 -5.48 9.03 10.00
CA PRO A 55 -4.75 9.81 9.00
C PRO A 55 -3.84 10.90 9.59
N SER A 56 -4.14 11.38 10.79
CA SER A 56 -3.33 12.39 11.52
C SER A 56 -2.23 11.79 12.39
N LEU A 57 -2.01 10.46 12.33
CA LEU A 57 -0.95 9.80 13.10
C LEU A 57 0.41 10.35 12.71
N THR A 58 1.21 10.75 13.69
CA THR A 58 2.60 11.14 13.50
C THR A 58 3.54 9.97 13.75
N LEU A 59 4.76 10.01 13.18
CA LEU A 59 5.76 8.98 13.43
C LEU A 59 6.07 8.86 14.94
N ARG A 60 6.20 9.98 15.66
CA ARG A 60 6.42 9.99 17.09
C ARG A 60 5.32 9.29 17.90
N GLN A 61 4.07 9.39 17.47
CA GLN A 61 2.96 8.66 18.08
C GLN A 61 3.03 7.16 17.78
N ALA A 62 3.46 6.78 16.56
CA ALA A 62 3.70 5.39 16.23
C ALA A 62 4.87 4.79 17.03
N GLU A 63 5.93 5.56 17.27
CA GLU A 63 7.05 5.17 18.15
C GLU A 63 6.57 4.90 19.59
N ALA A 64 5.69 5.76 20.13
CA ALA A 64 5.11 5.54 21.45
C ALA A 64 4.24 4.28 21.49
N LEU A 65 3.44 4.00 20.45
CA LEU A 65 2.66 2.76 20.34
C LEU A 65 3.57 1.55 20.18
N PHE A 66 4.64 1.66 19.39
CA PHE A 66 5.62 0.59 19.23
C PHE A 66 6.31 0.28 20.58
N ALA A 67 6.70 1.30 21.33
CA ALA A 67 7.25 1.13 22.68
C ALA A 67 6.24 0.44 23.62
N ALA A 68 4.96 0.77 23.54
CA ALA A 68 3.92 0.11 24.33
C ALA A 68 3.63 -1.34 23.91
N ALA A 69 4.10 -1.77 22.74
CA ALA A 69 3.94 -3.12 22.21
C ALA A 69 5.18 -4.01 22.41
N GLN A 70 6.19 -3.56 23.16
CA GLN A 70 7.47 -4.27 23.35
C GLN A 70 7.31 -5.72 23.83
N ASP A 71 6.36 -5.97 24.73
CA ASP A 71 6.08 -7.31 25.28
C ASP A 71 5.46 -8.26 24.23
N GLN A 72 5.02 -7.74 23.09
CA GLN A 72 4.30 -8.47 22.05
C GLN A 72 5.01 -8.39 20.69
N LEU A 73 6.30 -8.03 20.64
CA LEU A 73 7.03 -7.79 19.39
C LEU A 73 6.92 -8.93 18.38
N PRO A 74 7.11 -10.21 18.71
CA PRO A 74 6.98 -11.29 17.74
C PRO A 74 5.60 -11.29 17.09
N ARG A 75 4.55 -11.16 17.91
CA ARG A 75 3.17 -11.10 17.42
C ARG A 75 2.89 -9.85 16.58
N LEU A 76 3.50 -8.72 16.92
CA LEU A 76 3.40 -7.48 16.14
C LEU A 76 4.02 -7.67 14.75
N TYR A 77 5.24 -8.24 14.68
CA TYR A 77 5.91 -8.51 13.40
C TYR A 77 5.08 -9.43 12.51
N ASP A 78 4.57 -10.54 13.04
CA ASP A 78 3.72 -11.47 12.31
C ASP A 78 2.45 -10.79 11.76
N LYS A 79 1.79 -9.99 12.60
CA LYS A 79 0.58 -9.26 12.22
C LYS A 79 0.85 -8.21 11.16
N LEU A 80 1.96 -7.48 11.25
CA LEU A 80 2.35 -6.48 10.25
C LEU A 80 2.68 -7.15 8.91
N ALA A 81 3.42 -8.28 8.93
CA ALA A 81 3.74 -9.05 7.74
C ALA A 81 2.46 -9.57 7.06
N LEU A 82 1.55 -10.19 7.82
CA LEU A 82 0.27 -10.68 7.30
C LEU A 82 -0.60 -9.55 6.74
N ALA A 83 -0.69 -8.40 7.45
CA ALA A 83 -1.45 -7.25 6.98
C ALA A 83 -0.90 -6.69 5.66
N PHE A 84 0.43 -6.69 5.51
CA PHE A 84 1.08 -6.26 4.28
C PHE A 84 0.80 -7.22 3.12
N ASP A 85 0.94 -8.52 3.35
CA ASP A 85 0.66 -9.55 2.35
C ASP A 85 -0.82 -9.55 1.93
N GLU A 86 -1.75 -9.40 2.88
CA GLU A 86 -3.19 -9.25 2.60
C GLU A 86 -3.51 -8.00 1.77
N SER A 87 -2.68 -6.96 1.84
CA SER A 87 -2.87 -5.75 1.03
C SER A 87 -2.59 -5.98 -0.46
N GLY A 88 -1.86 -7.04 -0.81
CA GLY A 88 -1.46 -7.37 -2.17
C GLY A 88 -0.29 -6.53 -2.70
N PHE A 89 0.29 -5.63 -1.90
CA PHE A 89 1.49 -4.90 -2.32
C PHE A 89 2.71 -5.82 -2.28
N SER A 90 3.55 -5.76 -3.32
CA SER A 90 4.81 -6.50 -3.34
C SER A 90 5.83 -5.86 -2.39
N ARG A 91 6.52 -6.69 -1.59
CA ARG A 91 7.62 -6.23 -0.74
C ARG A 91 8.82 -5.75 -1.57
N GLU A 92 8.97 -6.24 -2.80
CA GLU A 92 10.16 -6.03 -3.64
C GLU A 92 10.00 -4.93 -4.69
N GLY A 93 8.77 -4.48 -5.01
CA GLY A 93 8.60 -3.77 -6.25
C GLY A 93 7.64 -2.61 -6.34
N VAL A 94 6.92 -2.23 -5.29
CA VAL A 94 6.01 -1.08 -5.41
C VAL A 94 6.62 0.15 -4.73
N THR A 95 7.01 1.13 -5.54
CA THR A 95 7.46 2.43 -5.04
C THR A 95 6.29 3.41 -4.93
N ALA A 96 6.42 4.44 -4.08
CA ALA A 96 5.43 5.53 -4.00
C ALA A 96 5.24 6.20 -5.36
N ARG A 97 6.33 6.35 -6.13
CA ARG A 97 6.30 6.90 -7.49
C ARG A 97 5.41 6.07 -8.41
N GLN A 98 5.54 4.74 -8.40
CA GLN A 98 4.70 3.86 -9.20
C GLN A 98 3.22 3.94 -8.81
N LEU A 99 2.91 4.03 -7.51
CA LEU A 99 1.54 4.23 -7.03
C LEU A 99 0.96 5.57 -7.47
N THR A 100 1.74 6.64 -7.39
CA THR A 100 1.32 7.97 -7.86
C THR A 100 1.06 7.95 -9.36
N HIS A 101 1.96 7.35 -10.16
CA HIS A 101 1.77 7.19 -11.60
C HIS A 101 0.54 6.36 -11.95
N LEU A 102 0.24 5.30 -11.18
CA LEU A 102 -0.97 4.50 -11.36
C LEU A 102 -2.23 5.34 -11.13
N MET A 103 -2.26 6.15 -10.08
CA MET A 103 -3.39 7.05 -9.78
C MET A 103 -3.57 8.11 -10.87
N ASP A 104 -2.48 8.69 -11.36
CA ASP A 104 -2.51 9.66 -12.45
C ASP A 104 -2.96 9.04 -13.78
N ALA A 105 -2.52 7.81 -14.06
CA ALA A 105 -2.95 7.07 -15.24
C ALA A 105 -4.45 6.73 -15.18
N ALA A 106 -4.95 6.33 -14.02
CA ALA A 106 -6.37 6.08 -13.78
C ALA A 106 -7.19 7.36 -13.99
N ALA A 107 -6.71 8.52 -13.49
CA ALA A 107 -7.37 9.81 -13.69
C ALA A 107 -7.44 10.19 -15.18
N ARG A 108 -6.34 10.01 -15.92
CA ARG A 108 -6.29 10.26 -17.37
C ARG A 108 -7.20 9.31 -18.16
N ALA A 109 -7.36 8.07 -17.69
CA ALA A 109 -8.30 7.11 -18.27
C ALA A 109 -9.78 7.41 -17.95
N GLY A 110 -10.07 8.53 -17.30
CA GLY A 110 -11.43 8.97 -16.98
C GLY A 110 -12.01 8.36 -15.71
N TYR A 111 -11.19 7.72 -14.86
CA TYR A 111 -11.63 7.25 -13.56
C TYR A 111 -11.88 8.43 -12.62
N ARG A 112 -13.16 8.81 -12.46
CA ARG A 112 -13.56 10.05 -11.75
C ARG A 112 -13.18 10.08 -10.26
N HIS A 113 -12.93 8.93 -9.65
CA HIS A 113 -12.61 8.80 -8.23
C HIS A 113 -11.15 8.41 -7.96
N SER A 114 -10.24 8.78 -8.87
CA SER A 114 -8.80 8.44 -8.76
C SER A 114 -8.18 8.83 -7.41
N HIS A 115 -8.64 9.91 -6.78
CA HIS A 115 -8.21 10.32 -5.43
C HIS A 115 -8.53 9.29 -4.34
N ARG A 116 -9.58 8.48 -4.53
CA ARG A 116 -9.96 7.40 -3.59
C ARG A 116 -9.05 6.19 -3.68
N LEU A 117 -8.35 6.01 -4.82
CA LEU A 117 -7.41 4.91 -4.98
C LEU A 117 -6.29 4.95 -3.94
N ALA A 118 -5.94 6.15 -3.45
CA ALA A 118 -4.95 6.31 -2.40
C ALA A 118 -5.36 5.61 -1.08
N ASP A 119 -6.64 5.48 -0.80
CA ASP A 119 -7.19 4.90 0.43
C ASP A 119 -7.49 3.40 0.28
N LEU A 120 -7.14 2.82 -0.86
CA LEU A 120 -7.35 1.41 -1.17
C LEU A 120 -6.07 0.58 -1.02
N THR A 121 -6.23 -0.70 -0.74
CA THR A 121 -5.17 -1.70 -0.89
C THR A 121 -4.93 -1.97 -2.38
N TYR A 122 -3.82 -2.61 -2.72
CA TYR A 122 -3.54 -2.98 -4.11
C TYR A 122 -4.63 -3.88 -4.71
N ALA A 123 -5.11 -4.85 -3.93
CA ALA A 123 -6.17 -5.76 -4.35
C ALA A 123 -7.51 -5.04 -4.61
N GLU A 124 -7.82 -4.00 -3.84
CA GLU A 124 -9.00 -3.16 -4.04
C GLU A 124 -8.83 -2.26 -5.27
N ILE A 125 -7.65 -1.64 -5.45
CA ILE A 125 -7.33 -0.84 -6.65
C ILE A 125 -7.50 -1.69 -7.91
N ALA A 126 -6.96 -2.90 -7.93
CA ALA A 126 -7.08 -3.80 -9.08
C ALA A 126 -8.54 -4.10 -9.41
N ARG A 127 -9.38 -4.41 -8.41
CA ARG A 127 -10.82 -4.64 -8.57
C ARG A 127 -11.58 -3.42 -9.10
N GLU A 128 -11.29 -2.24 -8.55
CA GLU A 128 -11.92 -0.99 -8.96
C GLU A 128 -11.58 -0.66 -10.42
N LEU A 129 -10.32 -0.79 -10.81
CA LEU A 129 -9.89 -0.54 -12.19
C LEU A 129 -10.48 -1.59 -13.15
N GLU A 130 -10.54 -2.86 -12.76
CA GLU A 130 -11.18 -3.91 -13.55
C GLU A 130 -12.67 -3.61 -13.76
N SER A 131 -13.37 -3.22 -12.69
CA SER A 131 -14.80 -2.84 -12.77
C SER A 131 -15.00 -1.67 -13.72
N HIS A 132 -14.15 -0.64 -13.64
CA HIS A 132 -14.23 0.52 -14.52
C HIS A 132 -14.01 0.15 -16.00
N LEU A 133 -13.02 -0.70 -16.29
CA LEU A 133 -12.75 -1.17 -17.66
C LEU A 133 -13.89 -2.01 -18.22
N ARG A 134 -14.59 -2.80 -17.41
CA ARG A 134 -15.78 -3.56 -17.83
C ARG A 134 -16.97 -2.66 -18.17
N LEU A 135 -17.12 -1.53 -17.47
CA LEU A 135 -18.21 -0.57 -17.68
C LEU A 135 -17.94 0.38 -18.86
N CYS A 136 -16.70 0.50 -19.30
CA CYS A 136 -16.28 1.33 -20.45
C CYS A 136 -15.78 0.44 -21.60
N PRO A 137 -16.66 -0.22 -22.36
CA PRO A 137 -16.28 -1.24 -23.35
C PRO A 137 -15.42 -0.72 -24.49
N SER A 138 -15.39 0.59 -24.75
CA SER A 138 -14.55 1.21 -25.78
C SER A 138 -13.04 1.21 -25.43
N ALA A 139 -12.70 0.89 -24.19
CA ALA A 139 -11.33 0.81 -23.69
C ALA A 139 -10.90 -0.62 -23.34
N ALA A 140 -11.78 -1.61 -23.48
CA ALA A 140 -11.53 -2.97 -23.02
C ALA A 140 -10.83 -3.83 -24.09
N PRO A 141 -9.56 -4.18 -23.91
CA PRO A 141 -9.07 -5.44 -24.48
C PRO A 141 -9.74 -6.60 -23.73
N GLN A 142 -9.94 -7.72 -24.44
CA GLN A 142 -10.52 -8.98 -24.00
C GLN A 142 -10.20 -9.32 -22.53
N ARG A 143 -11.15 -10.00 -21.85
CA ARG A 143 -11.04 -10.47 -20.45
C ARG A 143 -9.61 -10.76 -20.03
N MET A 144 -9.01 -9.84 -19.28
CA MET A 144 -7.67 -10.01 -18.76
C MET A 144 -7.74 -10.87 -17.50
N THR A 145 -6.83 -11.84 -17.41
CA THR A 145 -6.57 -12.57 -16.16
C THR A 145 -5.89 -11.63 -15.16
N ASP A 146 -5.93 -11.96 -13.86
CA ASP A 146 -5.26 -11.18 -12.82
C ASP A 146 -3.77 -10.98 -13.12
N GLU A 147 -3.13 -11.97 -13.72
CA GLU A 147 -1.73 -11.93 -14.15
C GLU A 147 -1.52 -10.98 -15.33
N GLN A 148 -2.44 -10.98 -16.30
CA GLN A 148 -2.41 -10.03 -17.42
C GLN A 148 -2.66 -8.60 -16.96
N MET A 149 -3.55 -8.40 -15.98
CA MET A 149 -3.78 -7.08 -15.39
C MET A 149 -2.53 -6.60 -14.65
N ARG A 150 -1.90 -7.46 -13.86
CA ARG A 150 -0.64 -7.17 -13.17
C ARG A 150 0.46 -6.81 -14.19
N THR A 151 0.63 -7.61 -15.23
CA THR A 151 1.61 -7.38 -16.32
C THR A 151 1.31 -6.08 -17.06
N THR A 152 0.03 -5.77 -17.30
CA THR A 152 -0.38 -4.52 -17.96
C THR A 152 -0.11 -3.31 -17.05
N LEU A 153 -0.41 -3.38 -15.77
CA LEU A 153 -0.10 -2.33 -14.79
C LEU A 153 1.42 -2.12 -14.68
N GLU A 154 2.20 -3.21 -14.65
CA GLU A 154 3.66 -3.15 -14.67
C GLU A 154 4.21 -2.59 -15.99
N SER A 155 3.61 -2.94 -17.13
CA SER A 155 4.00 -2.41 -18.44
C SER A 155 3.64 -0.93 -18.60
N PHE A 156 2.52 -0.49 -18.06
CA PHE A 156 2.16 0.92 -17.97
C PHE A 156 3.19 1.68 -17.13
N ALA A 157 3.54 1.18 -15.95
CA ALA A 157 4.56 1.78 -15.10
C ALA A 157 5.90 1.94 -15.85
N ARG A 158 6.38 0.89 -16.56
CA ARG A 158 7.64 0.91 -17.32
C ARG A 158 7.63 1.88 -18.50
N ARG A 159 6.52 1.98 -19.25
CA ARG A 159 6.44 2.89 -20.41
C ARG A 159 6.52 4.36 -20.01
N PHE A 160 6.09 4.71 -18.81
CA PHE A 160 6.20 6.09 -18.29
C PHE A 160 7.59 6.41 -17.76
N ASP A 161 8.34 5.43 -17.26
CA ASP A 161 9.74 5.63 -16.85
C ASP A 161 10.65 5.93 -18.07
N HIS A 162 10.37 5.37 -19.24
CA HIS A 162 11.14 5.63 -20.49
C HIS A 162 10.75 6.94 -21.21
N ALA A 163 9.61 7.54 -20.90
CA ALA A 163 9.20 8.80 -21.54
C ALA A 163 9.78 10.06 -20.85
N GLN A 164 10.56 9.88 -19.77
CA GLN A 164 11.19 10.95 -19.02
C GLN A 164 12.74 10.88 -19.02
N SER A 165 13.32 9.99 -19.83
CA SER A 165 14.76 9.96 -20.12
C SER A 165 15.03 10.55 -21.49
#